data_2bae6bb721023a5acbe89d7954242130
#
_entry.id   2bae6bb721023a5acbe89d7954242130
#
_cell.length_a   1.000
_cell.length_b   1.000
_cell.length_c   1.000
_cell.angle_alpha   90.00
_cell.angle_beta   90.00
_cell.angle_gamma   90.00
#
_symmetry.space_group_name_H-M   'P 1'
#
loop_
_entity.id
_entity.type
_entity.pdbx_description
1 polymer ?
#
loop_
_entity_poly.entity_id
_entity_poly.type
_entity_poly.pdbx_seq_one_letter_code
_entity_poly.pdbx_strand_id
1 'polypeptide(L)'
;MAIPTAHGGVQTLDRVVASIGNVAITASDVENEYRLESFLQAQWPPPPPDADALNAARQRLAYQVLLTKEENPGPAERSAAEREAIETLSGLQKQFAHPEDFQRALKELGMTEAEVRARVAQEELMLRLIDQRLRPSATPSDDEIATYYRSVFVPEFQKSNSGAAAPPLSAVEDQIREVLVQKRINELLDQWIEELKPTTHLRFHSF
;
A
#
# COMPACT_ATOMS: atom_id res chain seq x y z
N MET A 1 2.05 57.00 21.10
CA MET A 1 2.87 56.27 20.12
C MET A 1 2.83 54.82 20.56
N ALA A 2 1.95 53.99 19.95
CA ALA A 2 1.75 52.60 20.34
C ALA A 2 2.60 51.72 19.42
N ILE A 3 3.44 50.89 20.04
CA ILE A 3 4.28 49.90 19.33
C ILE A 3 3.40 48.71 19.00
N PRO A 4 3.29 48.25 17.75
CA PRO A 4 2.56 47.05 17.45
C PRO A 4 3.36 45.80 17.94
N THR A 5 2.78 45.07 18.87
CA THR A 5 3.25 43.73 19.26
C THR A 5 3.02 42.78 18.08
N ALA A 6 4.09 42.40 17.40
CA ALA A 6 4.06 41.34 16.42
C ALA A 6 3.81 40.01 17.17
N HIS A 7 2.60 39.45 17.00
CA HIS A 7 2.33 38.07 17.36
C HIS A 7 3.03 37.18 16.33
N GLY A 8 4.25 36.78 16.63
CA GLY A 8 4.93 35.70 15.91
C GLY A 8 4.17 34.40 16.19
N GLY A 9 3.30 34.01 15.26
CA GLY A 9 2.74 32.66 15.27
C GLY A 9 3.88 31.67 15.25
N VAL A 10 3.89 30.75 16.20
CA VAL A 10 4.81 29.61 16.19
C VAL A 10 4.48 28.80 14.93
N GLN A 11 5.31 28.95 13.90
CA GLN A 11 5.24 28.11 12.71
C GLN A 11 5.81 26.76 13.12
N THR A 12 4.94 25.80 13.39
CA THR A 12 5.36 24.41 13.62
C THR A 12 5.97 23.93 12.30
N LEU A 13 7.30 23.80 12.25
CA LEU A 13 7.98 23.19 11.12
C LEU A 13 7.63 21.72 11.11
N ASP A 14 7.11 21.24 9.98
CA ASP A 14 6.82 19.81 9.79
C ASP A 14 8.13 19.01 9.85
N ARG A 15 8.09 17.87 10.54
CA ARG A 15 9.29 17.06 10.77
C ARG A 15 9.51 16.14 9.58
N VAL A 16 10.73 16.12 9.04
CA VAL A 16 11.14 15.13 8.04
C VAL A 16 11.36 13.79 8.75
N VAL A 17 10.61 12.76 8.32
CA VAL A 17 10.65 11.39 8.88
C VAL A 17 11.23 10.36 7.91
N ALA A 18 11.41 10.72 6.63
CA ALA A 18 12.22 9.97 5.68
C ALA A 18 12.77 10.90 4.61
N SER A 19 13.86 10.49 3.95
CA SER A 19 14.43 11.22 2.80
C SER A 19 14.92 10.23 1.75
N ILE A 20 14.70 10.55 0.45
CA ILE A 20 15.11 9.75 -0.71
C ILE A 20 15.75 10.69 -1.73
N GLY A 21 17.09 10.78 -1.73
CA GLY A 21 17.79 11.79 -2.51
C GLY A 21 17.38 13.19 -2.10
N ASN A 22 16.74 13.94 -3.00
CA ASN A 22 16.24 15.29 -2.77
C ASN A 22 14.73 15.35 -2.38
N VAL A 23 14.07 14.20 -2.20
CA VAL A 23 12.69 14.13 -1.75
C VAL A 23 12.66 13.94 -0.24
N ALA A 24 11.95 14.83 0.47
CA ALA A 24 11.67 14.69 1.89
C ALA A 24 10.24 14.18 2.09
N ILE A 25 10.05 13.26 3.02
CA ILE A 25 8.74 12.81 3.50
C ILE A 25 8.60 13.34 4.92
N THR A 26 7.52 14.05 5.17
CA THR A 26 7.25 14.70 6.45
C THR A 26 6.30 13.87 7.32
N ALA A 27 6.17 14.21 8.60
CA ALA A 27 5.22 13.58 9.50
C ALA A 27 3.78 13.80 9.00
N SER A 28 3.46 15.00 8.50
CA SER A 28 2.13 15.27 7.91
C SER A 28 1.86 14.45 6.67
N ASP A 29 2.86 14.18 5.82
CA ASP A 29 2.69 13.29 4.66
C ASP A 29 2.31 11.88 5.11
N VAL A 30 2.96 11.38 6.17
CA VAL A 30 2.69 10.04 6.72
C VAL A 30 1.28 9.96 7.34
N GLU A 31 0.86 10.99 8.07
CA GLU A 31 -0.50 11.05 8.62
C GLU A 31 -1.56 11.10 7.51
N ASN A 32 -1.32 11.87 6.45
CA ASN A 32 -2.21 11.95 5.31
C ASN A 32 -2.29 10.62 4.54
N GLU A 33 -1.16 9.93 4.38
CA GLU A 33 -1.13 8.58 3.76
C GLU A 33 -1.92 7.57 4.60
N TYR A 34 -1.74 7.56 5.92
CA TYR A 34 -2.53 6.72 6.82
C TYR A 34 -4.04 6.98 6.71
N ARG A 35 -4.43 8.27 6.65
CA ARG A 35 -5.83 8.65 6.50
C ARG A 35 -6.40 8.24 5.15
N LEU A 36 -5.63 8.42 4.06
CA LEU A 36 -6.02 7.97 2.73
C LEU A 36 -6.21 6.45 2.68
N GLU A 37 -5.30 5.69 3.25
CA GLU A 37 -5.42 4.23 3.31
C GLU A 37 -6.66 3.79 4.09
N SER A 38 -6.90 4.38 5.26
CA SER A 38 -8.10 4.10 6.05
C SER A 38 -9.38 4.41 5.25
N PHE A 39 -9.39 5.52 4.50
CA PHE A 39 -10.50 5.86 3.62
C PHE A 39 -10.69 4.81 2.51
N LEU A 40 -9.61 4.37 1.86
CA LEU A 40 -9.66 3.35 0.80
C LEU A 40 -10.12 1.98 1.32
N GLN A 41 -9.93 1.71 2.61
CA GLN A 41 -10.44 0.50 3.29
C GLN A 41 -11.87 0.67 3.84
N ALA A 42 -12.57 1.74 3.50
CA ALA A 42 -13.87 2.13 4.06
C ALA A 42 -13.90 2.25 5.59
N GLN A 43 -12.73 2.50 6.22
CA GLN A 43 -12.59 2.75 7.66
C GLN A 43 -12.62 4.27 7.91
N TRP A 44 -13.82 4.85 7.93
CA TRP A 44 -13.98 6.28 8.15
C TRP A 44 -15.01 6.60 9.23
N PRO A 45 -14.69 7.50 10.20
CA PRO A 45 -13.40 8.17 10.41
C PRO A 45 -12.27 7.19 10.73
N PRO A 46 -11.01 7.53 10.37
CA PRO A 46 -9.89 6.64 10.64
C PRO A 46 -9.69 6.45 12.14
N PRO A 47 -9.36 5.24 12.63
CA PRO A 47 -8.98 5.05 14.01
C PRO A 47 -7.71 5.87 14.33
N PRO A 48 -7.44 6.20 15.60
CA PRO A 48 -6.17 6.82 15.97
C PRO A 48 -5.00 5.92 15.55
N PRO A 49 -3.99 6.43 14.80
CA PRO A 49 -2.86 5.61 14.38
C PRO A 49 -1.96 5.27 15.57
N ASP A 50 -1.51 4.04 15.62
CA ASP A 50 -0.41 3.63 16.48
C ASP A 50 0.95 3.81 15.78
N ALA A 51 2.03 3.53 16.48
CA ALA A 51 3.39 3.69 15.94
C ALA A 51 3.65 2.76 14.74
N ASP A 52 3.08 1.55 14.74
CA ASP A 52 3.27 0.58 13.67
C ASP A 52 2.52 1.01 12.40
N ALA A 53 1.30 1.53 12.53
CA ALA A 53 0.53 2.08 11.42
C ALA A 53 1.24 3.28 10.76
N LEU A 54 1.80 4.21 11.55
CA LEU A 54 2.57 5.33 11.03
C LEU A 54 3.88 4.87 10.37
N ASN A 55 4.57 3.89 10.95
CA ASN A 55 5.76 3.31 10.33
C ASN A 55 5.45 2.63 9.00
N ALA A 56 4.33 1.90 8.91
CA ALA A 56 3.88 1.26 7.66
C ALA A 56 3.55 2.31 6.59
N ALA A 57 2.82 3.37 6.92
CA ALA A 57 2.51 4.48 6.01
C ALA A 57 3.78 5.19 5.53
N ARG A 58 4.74 5.46 6.43
CA ARG A 58 6.04 6.04 6.09
C ARG A 58 6.83 5.16 5.11
N GLN A 59 6.88 3.86 5.37
CA GLN A 59 7.56 2.90 4.53
C GLN A 59 6.92 2.83 3.14
N ARG A 60 5.59 2.82 3.08
CA ARG A 60 4.82 2.83 1.82
C ARG A 60 5.15 4.07 0.99
N LEU A 61 5.09 5.28 1.56
CA LEU A 61 5.47 6.51 0.87
C LEU A 61 6.91 6.45 0.35
N ALA A 62 7.86 5.96 1.16
CA ALA A 62 9.24 5.83 0.73
C ALA A 62 9.38 4.87 -0.46
N TYR A 63 8.68 3.73 -0.45
CA TYR A 63 8.70 2.77 -1.54
C TYR A 63 8.00 3.30 -2.79
N GLN A 64 6.91 4.04 -2.65
CA GLN A 64 6.27 4.72 -3.78
C GLN A 64 7.25 5.67 -4.48
N VAL A 65 7.98 6.50 -3.73
CA VAL A 65 8.98 7.43 -4.29
C VAL A 65 10.11 6.67 -4.99
N LEU A 66 10.57 5.54 -4.42
CA LEU A 66 11.61 4.71 -5.03
C LEU A 66 11.14 4.10 -6.35
N LEU A 67 9.99 3.43 -6.32
CA LEU A 67 9.49 2.66 -7.45
C LEU A 67 8.96 3.54 -8.58
N THR A 68 8.41 4.72 -8.27
CA THR A 68 8.00 5.70 -9.30
C THR A 68 9.15 6.12 -10.21
N LYS A 69 10.41 6.08 -9.73
CA LYS A 69 11.57 6.37 -10.57
C LYS A 69 11.92 5.24 -11.54
N GLU A 70 11.49 4.04 -11.23
CA GLU A 70 11.68 2.85 -12.07
C GLU A 70 10.53 2.65 -13.08
N GLU A 71 9.41 3.36 -12.88
CA GLU A 71 8.25 3.28 -13.74
C GLU A 71 8.47 4.01 -15.07
N ASN A 72 8.07 3.36 -16.15
CA ASN A 72 7.92 3.99 -17.46
C ASN A 72 6.67 3.44 -18.17
N PRO A 73 5.47 3.63 -17.60
CA PRO A 73 4.26 3.03 -18.13
C PRO A 73 3.89 3.63 -19.48
N GLY A 74 3.50 2.76 -20.41
CA GLY A 74 2.95 3.15 -21.71
C GLY A 74 1.54 3.73 -21.61
N PRO A 75 1.01 4.33 -22.70
CA PRO A 75 -0.34 4.89 -22.70
C PRO A 75 -1.44 3.87 -22.37
N ALA A 76 -1.28 2.62 -22.84
CA ALA A 76 -2.24 1.53 -22.57
C ALA A 76 -2.28 1.14 -21.09
N GLU A 77 -1.12 1.08 -20.44
CA GLU A 77 -1.00 0.77 -18.99
C GLU A 77 -1.63 1.87 -18.14
N ARG A 78 -1.35 3.15 -18.47
CA ARG A 78 -1.99 4.29 -17.78
C ARG A 78 -3.50 4.27 -17.92
N SER A 79 -4.00 4.00 -19.14
CA SER A 79 -5.45 3.89 -19.37
C SER A 79 -6.09 2.70 -18.65
N ALA A 80 -5.36 1.60 -18.48
CA ALA A 80 -5.82 0.46 -17.70
C ALA A 80 -5.88 0.79 -16.21
N ALA A 81 -4.83 1.38 -15.64
CA ALA A 81 -4.77 1.79 -14.25
C ALA A 81 -5.87 2.83 -13.91
N GLU A 82 -6.12 3.79 -14.81
CA GLU A 82 -7.21 4.77 -14.62
C GLU A 82 -8.60 4.10 -14.60
N ARG A 83 -8.86 3.10 -15.46
CA ARG A 83 -10.13 2.36 -15.42
C ARG A 83 -10.29 1.59 -14.12
N GLU A 84 -9.25 0.90 -13.66
CA GLU A 84 -9.26 0.17 -12.39
C GLU A 84 -9.47 1.10 -11.20
N ALA A 85 -8.85 2.27 -11.21
CA ALA A 85 -9.06 3.28 -10.18
C ALA A 85 -10.51 3.78 -10.14
N ILE A 86 -11.17 3.95 -11.30
CA ILE A 86 -12.59 4.30 -11.37
C ILE A 86 -13.45 3.19 -10.77
N GLU A 87 -13.17 1.93 -11.10
CA GLU A 87 -13.90 0.77 -10.58
C GLU A 87 -13.70 0.63 -9.06
N THR A 88 -12.47 0.78 -8.59
CA THR A 88 -12.11 0.76 -7.16
C THR A 88 -12.88 1.83 -6.38
N LEU A 89 -12.88 3.08 -6.84
CA LEU A 89 -13.62 4.15 -6.17
C LEU A 89 -15.14 3.93 -6.24
N SER A 90 -15.66 3.43 -7.35
CA SER A 90 -17.09 3.08 -7.46
C SER A 90 -17.46 1.96 -6.49
N GLY A 91 -16.59 0.97 -6.30
CA GLY A 91 -16.75 -0.09 -5.30
C GLY A 91 -16.69 0.46 -3.87
N LEU A 92 -15.74 1.33 -3.59
CA LEU A 92 -15.58 1.97 -2.29
C LEU A 92 -16.81 2.83 -1.94
N GLN A 93 -17.32 3.63 -2.87
CA GLN A 93 -18.49 4.47 -2.63
C GLN A 93 -19.72 3.66 -2.20
N LYS A 94 -19.88 2.43 -2.73
CA LYS A 94 -20.97 1.53 -2.35
C LYS A 94 -20.87 0.95 -0.93
N GLN A 95 -19.70 1.05 -0.30
CA GLN A 95 -19.49 0.60 1.08
C GLN A 95 -19.91 1.64 2.12
N PHE A 96 -20.09 2.91 1.71
CA PHE A 96 -20.67 3.94 2.57
C PHE A 96 -22.19 3.80 2.63
N ALA A 97 -22.77 4.05 3.81
CA ALA A 97 -24.21 3.90 4.03
C ALA A 97 -25.03 4.84 3.12
N HIS A 98 -24.51 6.05 2.89
CA HIS A 98 -25.13 7.05 2.03
C HIS A 98 -24.07 7.74 1.16
N PRO A 99 -24.40 8.17 -0.08
CA PRO A 99 -23.48 8.88 -0.97
C PRO A 99 -22.88 10.16 -0.34
N GLU A 100 -23.65 10.86 0.49
CA GLU A 100 -23.20 12.05 1.20
C GLU A 100 -22.14 11.75 2.26
N ASP A 101 -22.09 10.54 2.82
CA ASP A 101 -21.06 10.14 3.77
C ASP A 101 -19.69 9.99 3.07
N PHE A 102 -19.69 9.44 1.86
CA PHE A 102 -18.50 9.38 1.01
C PHE A 102 -17.98 10.79 0.69
N GLN A 103 -18.86 11.71 0.28
CA GLN A 103 -18.46 13.09 -0.03
C GLN A 103 -17.98 13.84 1.22
N ARG A 104 -18.59 13.58 2.38
CA ARG A 104 -18.13 14.13 3.66
C ARG A 104 -16.75 13.63 4.02
N ALA A 105 -16.51 12.33 3.89
CA ALA A 105 -15.22 11.70 4.15
C ALA A 105 -14.11 12.26 3.24
N LEU A 106 -14.37 12.46 1.95
CA LEU A 106 -13.44 13.13 1.01
C LEU A 106 -13.09 14.55 1.48
N LYS A 107 -14.10 15.32 1.89
CA LYS A 107 -13.89 16.69 2.40
C LYS A 107 -13.05 16.71 3.68
N GLU A 108 -13.30 15.79 4.61
CA GLU A 108 -12.56 15.64 5.85
C GLU A 108 -11.13 15.10 5.60
N LEU A 109 -10.95 14.24 4.59
CA LEU A 109 -9.65 13.81 4.11
C LEU A 109 -8.86 14.98 3.51
N GLY A 110 -9.55 16.01 3.00
CA GLY A 110 -8.94 17.17 2.35
C GLY A 110 -8.56 16.90 0.89
N MET A 111 -9.15 15.88 0.25
CA MET A 111 -8.90 15.50 -1.14
C MET A 111 -10.19 15.50 -1.96
N THR A 112 -10.06 15.81 -3.22
CA THR A 112 -11.11 15.62 -4.22
C THR A 112 -11.14 14.14 -4.68
N GLU A 113 -12.27 13.71 -5.22
CA GLU A 113 -12.39 12.37 -5.80
C GLU A 113 -11.38 12.15 -6.95
N ALA A 114 -11.09 13.19 -7.73
CA ALA A 114 -10.09 13.12 -8.80
C ALA A 114 -8.67 12.90 -8.26
N GLU A 115 -8.31 13.52 -7.15
CA GLU A 115 -7.01 13.33 -6.49
C GLU A 115 -6.89 11.93 -5.90
N VAL A 116 -7.94 11.44 -5.22
CA VAL A 116 -7.94 10.06 -4.72
C VAL A 116 -7.84 9.06 -5.87
N ARG A 117 -8.59 9.27 -6.96
CA ARG A 117 -8.51 8.43 -8.16
C ARG A 117 -7.10 8.41 -8.75
N ALA A 118 -6.46 9.57 -8.87
CA ALA A 118 -5.08 9.64 -9.37
C ALA A 118 -4.09 8.87 -8.47
N ARG A 119 -4.27 8.91 -7.15
CA ARG A 119 -3.47 8.13 -6.20
C ARG A 119 -3.68 6.62 -6.37
N VAL A 120 -4.94 6.18 -6.51
CA VAL A 120 -5.25 4.76 -6.76
C VAL A 120 -4.67 4.31 -8.11
N ALA A 121 -4.80 5.12 -9.18
CA ALA A 121 -4.21 4.79 -10.48
C ALA A 121 -2.68 4.68 -10.42
N GLN A 122 -2.02 5.52 -9.63
CA GLN A 122 -0.57 5.44 -9.42
C GLN A 122 -0.19 4.16 -8.66
N GLU A 123 -0.96 3.77 -7.66
CA GLU A 123 -0.76 2.51 -6.93
C GLU A 123 -0.93 1.29 -7.85
N GLU A 124 -1.95 1.27 -8.71
CA GLU A 124 -2.15 0.22 -9.72
C GLU A 124 -0.97 0.10 -10.69
N LEU A 125 -0.39 1.23 -11.13
CA LEU A 125 0.81 1.22 -11.97
C LEU A 125 2.01 0.61 -11.24
N MET A 126 2.19 0.96 -9.99
CA MET A 126 3.26 0.41 -9.14
C MET A 126 3.09 -1.10 -8.93
N LEU A 127 1.89 -1.57 -8.62
CA LEU A 127 1.60 -3.01 -8.46
C LEU A 127 1.86 -3.78 -9.74
N ARG A 128 1.51 -3.22 -10.90
CA ARG A 128 1.82 -3.81 -12.21
C ARG A 128 3.31 -3.89 -12.48
N LEU A 129 4.06 -2.85 -12.17
CA LEU A 129 5.52 -2.85 -12.29
C LEU A 129 6.15 -3.96 -11.45
N ILE A 130 5.73 -4.08 -10.18
CA ILE A 130 6.19 -5.13 -9.26
C ILE A 130 5.87 -6.51 -9.83
N ASP A 131 4.63 -6.73 -10.25
CA ASP A 131 4.18 -8.00 -10.79
C ASP A 131 4.95 -8.38 -12.06
N GLN A 132 5.04 -7.49 -13.04
CA GLN A 132 5.76 -7.72 -14.29
C GLN A 132 7.24 -8.03 -14.07
N ARG A 133 7.88 -7.36 -13.12
CA ARG A 133 9.30 -7.52 -12.82
C ARG A 133 9.59 -8.79 -12.03
N LEU A 134 8.78 -9.11 -11.03
CA LEU A 134 9.10 -10.12 -10.02
C LEU A 134 8.37 -11.46 -10.21
N ARG A 135 7.15 -11.47 -10.76
CA ARG A 135 6.36 -12.70 -10.97
C ARG A 135 7.09 -13.76 -11.79
N PRO A 136 7.85 -13.45 -12.87
CA PRO A 136 8.58 -14.48 -13.60
C PRO A 136 9.59 -15.26 -12.77
N SER A 137 10.15 -14.65 -11.72
CA SER A 137 11.11 -15.26 -10.79
C SER A 137 10.44 -15.86 -9.53
N ALA A 138 9.12 -15.72 -9.40
CA ALA A 138 8.38 -16.12 -8.22
C ALA A 138 7.66 -17.48 -8.34
N THR A 139 7.80 -18.18 -9.48
CA THR A 139 7.09 -19.46 -9.72
C THR A 139 7.57 -20.55 -8.78
N PRO A 140 6.70 -21.13 -7.93
CA PRO A 140 7.07 -22.24 -7.05
C PRO A 140 7.12 -23.57 -7.84
N SER A 141 7.95 -24.49 -7.38
CA SER A 141 7.96 -25.88 -7.86
C SER A 141 6.80 -26.71 -7.31
N ASP A 142 6.48 -27.82 -7.96
CA ASP A 142 5.45 -28.75 -7.47
C ASP A 142 5.78 -29.32 -6.09
N ASP A 143 7.08 -29.52 -5.79
CA ASP A 143 7.53 -29.97 -4.47
C ASP A 143 7.29 -28.91 -3.38
N GLU A 144 7.47 -27.62 -3.69
CA GLU A 144 7.17 -26.53 -2.77
C GLU A 144 5.67 -26.45 -2.49
N ILE A 145 4.83 -26.62 -3.51
CA ILE A 145 3.37 -26.66 -3.39
C ILE A 145 2.94 -27.84 -2.51
N ALA A 146 3.45 -29.04 -2.81
CA ALA A 146 3.13 -30.24 -2.02
C ALA A 146 3.61 -30.12 -0.57
N THR A 147 4.74 -29.50 -0.34
CA THR A 147 5.28 -29.26 1.00
C THR A 147 4.42 -28.26 1.77
N TYR A 148 4.06 -27.14 1.16
CA TYR A 148 3.17 -26.15 1.76
C TYR A 148 1.80 -26.75 2.11
N TYR A 149 1.23 -27.54 1.19
CA TYR A 149 -0.03 -28.23 1.43
C TYR A 149 0.04 -29.10 2.71
N ARG A 150 1.06 -29.95 2.84
CA ARG A 150 1.20 -30.86 3.99
C ARG A 150 1.53 -30.14 5.29
N SER A 151 2.42 -29.15 5.24
CA SER A 151 3.01 -28.55 6.45
C SER A 151 2.28 -27.32 6.95
N VAL A 152 1.52 -26.64 6.08
CA VAL A 152 0.83 -25.38 6.41
C VAL A 152 -0.68 -25.50 6.17
N PHE A 153 -1.09 -25.79 4.93
CA PHE A 153 -2.50 -25.76 4.56
C PHE A 153 -3.35 -26.75 5.36
N VAL A 154 -2.96 -28.01 5.40
CA VAL A 154 -3.74 -29.07 6.09
C VAL A 154 -3.86 -28.77 7.59
N PRO A 155 -2.79 -28.46 8.34
CA PRO A 155 -2.90 -28.13 9.76
C PRO A 155 -3.77 -26.91 10.03
N GLU A 156 -3.62 -25.83 9.26
CA GLU A 156 -4.41 -24.62 9.44
C GLU A 156 -5.89 -24.84 9.09
N PHE A 157 -6.17 -25.59 8.03
CA PHE A 157 -7.53 -25.96 7.66
C PHE A 157 -8.22 -26.76 8.77
N GLN A 158 -7.55 -27.77 9.31
CA GLN A 158 -8.09 -28.61 10.38
C GLN A 158 -8.32 -27.82 11.67
N LYS A 159 -7.41 -26.89 12.00
CA LYS A 159 -7.56 -25.99 13.15
C LYS A 159 -8.78 -25.07 13.01
N SER A 160 -8.99 -24.51 11.82
CA SER A 160 -10.08 -23.58 11.54
C SER A 160 -11.43 -24.27 11.35
N ASN A 161 -11.45 -25.58 11.00
CA ASN A 161 -12.67 -26.34 10.69
C ASN A 161 -12.91 -27.51 11.65
N SER A 162 -12.55 -27.35 12.93
CA SER A 162 -12.82 -28.32 14.00
C SER A 162 -12.33 -29.76 13.67
N GLY A 163 -11.18 -29.88 13.02
CA GLY A 163 -10.60 -31.17 12.65
C GLY A 163 -11.19 -31.85 11.40
N ALA A 164 -11.98 -31.12 10.61
CA ALA A 164 -12.50 -31.64 9.35
C ALA A 164 -11.37 -32.06 8.38
N ALA A 165 -11.64 -33.03 7.51
CA ALA A 165 -10.69 -33.44 6.48
C ALA A 165 -10.44 -32.30 5.50
N ALA A 166 -9.16 -31.97 5.27
CA ALA A 166 -8.79 -30.96 4.29
C ALA A 166 -9.14 -31.45 2.86
N PRO A 167 -9.50 -30.53 1.93
CA PRO A 167 -9.70 -30.87 0.53
C PRO A 167 -8.39 -31.41 -0.06
N PRO A 168 -8.45 -32.30 -1.08
CA PRO A 168 -7.26 -32.86 -1.71
C PRO A 168 -6.42 -31.77 -2.38
N LEU A 169 -5.10 -31.99 -2.48
CA LEU A 169 -4.18 -31.02 -3.09
C LEU A 169 -4.64 -30.52 -4.46
N SER A 170 -5.14 -31.43 -5.31
CA SER A 170 -5.63 -31.08 -6.65
C SER A 170 -6.79 -30.08 -6.68
N ALA A 171 -7.53 -29.93 -5.57
CA ALA A 171 -8.63 -28.97 -5.47
C ALA A 171 -8.18 -27.57 -5.00
N VAL A 172 -6.97 -27.46 -4.44
CA VAL A 172 -6.44 -26.23 -3.85
C VAL A 172 -5.05 -25.85 -4.39
N GLU A 173 -4.56 -26.60 -5.36
CA GLU A 173 -3.20 -26.42 -5.90
C GLU A 173 -2.97 -25.02 -6.45
N ASP A 174 -3.90 -24.52 -7.27
CA ASP A 174 -3.79 -23.17 -7.85
C ASP A 174 -3.82 -22.10 -6.77
N GLN A 175 -4.64 -22.28 -5.74
CA GLN A 175 -4.70 -21.37 -4.60
C GLN A 175 -3.37 -21.35 -3.82
N ILE A 176 -2.80 -22.54 -3.56
CA ILE A 176 -1.51 -22.64 -2.87
C ILE A 176 -0.39 -22.04 -3.73
N ARG A 177 -0.41 -22.31 -5.04
CA ARG A 177 0.54 -21.73 -6.00
C ARG A 177 0.53 -20.21 -5.93
N GLU A 178 -0.64 -19.58 -5.97
CA GLU A 178 -0.74 -18.14 -5.91
C GLU A 178 -0.28 -17.57 -4.55
N VAL A 179 -0.58 -18.23 -3.44
CA VAL A 179 -0.07 -17.86 -2.11
C VAL A 179 1.46 -17.89 -2.07
N LEU A 180 2.08 -18.92 -2.64
CA LEU A 180 3.54 -19.05 -2.70
C LEU A 180 4.17 -18.03 -3.64
N VAL A 181 3.54 -17.77 -4.80
CA VAL A 181 3.96 -16.69 -5.73
C VAL A 181 3.94 -15.37 -5.00
N GLN A 182 2.84 -15.02 -4.34
CA GLN A 182 2.71 -13.73 -3.64
C GLN A 182 3.74 -13.60 -2.52
N LYS A 183 3.97 -14.67 -1.75
CA LYS A 183 5.01 -14.68 -0.72
C LYS A 183 6.39 -14.40 -1.32
N ARG A 184 6.74 -15.07 -2.43
CA ARG A 184 8.03 -14.90 -3.10
C ARG A 184 8.17 -13.51 -3.74
N ILE A 185 7.08 -12.95 -4.30
CA ILE A 185 7.08 -11.56 -4.79
C ILE A 185 7.43 -10.59 -3.66
N ASN A 186 6.85 -10.76 -2.47
CA ASN A 186 7.17 -9.92 -1.32
C ASN A 186 8.65 -10.03 -0.91
N GLU A 187 9.19 -11.25 -0.86
CA GLU A 187 10.62 -11.49 -0.56
C GLU A 187 11.54 -10.85 -1.61
N LEU A 188 11.19 -10.96 -2.90
CA LEU A 188 11.95 -10.37 -4.01
C LEU A 188 11.80 -8.83 -4.02
N LEU A 189 10.64 -8.29 -3.65
CA LEU A 189 10.44 -6.86 -3.52
C LEU A 189 11.32 -6.28 -2.41
N ASP A 190 11.37 -6.93 -1.26
CA ASP A 190 12.23 -6.52 -0.16
C ASP A 190 13.71 -6.49 -0.60
N GLN A 191 14.16 -7.53 -1.32
CA GLN A 191 15.52 -7.58 -1.87
C GLN A 191 15.77 -6.45 -2.87
N TRP A 192 14.85 -6.22 -3.79
CA TRP A 192 14.97 -5.13 -4.77
C TRP A 192 15.01 -3.75 -4.09
N ILE A 193 14.18 -3.51 -3.08
CA ILE A 193 14.23 -2.28 -2.29
C ILE A 193 15.59 -2.11 -1.60
N GLU A 194 16.15 -3.19 -1.02
CA GLU A 194 17.49 -3.14 -0.41
C GLU A 194 18.59 -2.80 -1.45
N GLU A 195 18.47 -3.30 -2.66
CA GLU A 195 19.38 -2.97 -3.78
C GLU A 195 19.28 -1.50 -4.22
N LEU A 196 18.07 -0.90 -4.13
CA LEU A 196 17.85 0.50 -4.50
C LEU A 196 18.30 1.50 -3.42
N LYS A 197 18.30 1.11 -2.14
CA LYS A 197 18.63 2.02 -1.01
C LYS A 197 19.97 2.76 -1.17
N PRO A 198 21.10 2.10 -1.53
CA PRO A 198 22.38 2.78 -1.63
C PRO A 198 22.42 3.84 -2.73
N THR A 199 21.78 3.58 -3.87
CA THR A 199 21.79 4.48 -5.03
C THR A 199 20.83 5.65 -4.88
N THR A 200 19.76 5.45 -4.11
CA THR A 200 18.70 6.44 -3.90
C THR A 200 18.86 7.23 -2.61
N HIS A 201 19.84 6.89 -1.77
CA HIS A 201 20.12 7.53 -0.48
C HIS A 201 18.87 7.57 0.44
N LEU A 202 18.10 6.46 0.46
CA LEU A 202 16.98 6.33 1.39
C LEU A 202 17.48 6.34 2.84
N ARG A 203 16.91 7.23 3.66
CA ARG A 203 17.13 7.31 5.10
C ARG A 203 15.80 7.49 5.83
N PHE A 204 15.60 6.73 6.89
CA PHE A 204 14.52 6.94 7.84
C PHE A 204 15.02 7.71 9.05
N HIS A 205 14.19 8.65 9.54
CA HIS A 205 14.45 9.46 10.71
C HIS A 205 13.41 9.13 11.80
N SER A 206 13.70 9.47 13.06
CA SER A 206 12.72 9.29 14.15
C SER A 206 11.50 10.21 13.95
N PHE A 207 10.35 9.72 14.37
CA PHE A 207 9.13 10.54 14.47
C PHE A 207 9.28 11.63 15.52
#